data_e996623354d94630e087ad2a8dca54f9
#
_entry.id   e996623354d94630e087ad2a8dca54f9
#
_cell.length_a   1.000
_cell.length_b   1.000
_cell.length_c   1.000
_cell.angle_alpha   90.00
_cell.angle_beta   90.00
_cell.angle_gamma   90.00
#
_symmetry.space_group_name_H-M   'P 1'
#
loop_
_entity.id
_entity.type
_entity.pdbx_description
1 polymer ?
#
loop_
_entity_poly.entity_id
_entity_poly.type
_entity_poly.pdbx_seq_one_letter_code
_entity_poly.pdbx_strand_id
1 'polypeptide(L)'
;AASASVGSMLRGRSSGMNITQNSANPGGSMNISIRGGLSRQSPLIVIDGVPYPTDISDDFDFSTANEEDLGALLNISPNDIATVEVLKDASATAIWGTQGANGVLVITTKKGTVGKTRFSFSSKWTLKTEPKNIPMLNGDEYTALMQEGIWNSAKYTGLNNASNHYLDLLFNTPVIGYTPGFEYFNEYNQDINWLDYVRQTALTSDNNFSMSGGGEKATYRFSLGYMSDDGTTIGTSLKRLNTSLNVSYQFSNKLKFGANFSYSQSDQD
;
A
#
# COMPACT_ATOMS: atom_id res chain seq x y z
N ALA A 1 3.26 -9.45 -11.53
CA ALA A 1 2.88 -8.06 -11.30
C ALA A 1 4.10 -7.28 -10.80
N ALA A 2 4.27 -6.04 -11.23
CA ALA A 2 5.23 -5.13 -10.62
C ALA A 2 4.76 -4.90 -9.18
N SER A 3 5.65 -5.09 -8.21
CA SER A 3 5.35 -4.88 -6.80
C SER A 3 5.88 -3.51 -6.40
N ALA A 4 5.00 -2.60 -6.01
CA ALA A 4 5.37 -1.24 -5.64
C ALA A 4 6.20 -1.17 -4.35
N SER A 5 6.08 -2.16 -3.47
CA SER A 5 6.77 -2.17 -2.18
C SER A 5 7.21 -3.56 -1.74
N VAL A 6 8.16 -3.61 -0.80
CA VAL A 6 8.62 -4.85 -0.15
C VAL A 6 7.47 -5.56 0.56
N GLY A 7 6.59 -4.82 1.23
CA GLY A 7 5.42 -5.37 1.90
C GLY A 7 4.51 -6.14 0.95
N SER A 8 4.22 -5.57 -0.23
CA SER A 8 3.40 -6.26 -1.23
C SER A 8 4.05 -7.53 -1.78
N MET A 9 5.40 -7.60 -1.84
CA MET A 9 6.12 -8.83 -2.21
C MET A 9 6.00 -9.94 -1.17
N LEU A 10 5.91 -9.59 0.10
CA LEU A 10 5.87 -10.53 1.22
C LEU A 10 4.47 -11.05 1.50
N ARG A 11 3.44 -10.40 1.00
CA ARG A 11 2.04 -10.76 1.22
C ARG A 11 1.76 -12.19 0.81
N GLY A 12 1.30 -13.01 1.75
CA GLY A 12 0.98 -14.43 1.53
C GLY A 12 2.19 -15.37 1.36
N ARG A 13 3.42 -14.88 1.51
CA ARG A 13 4.64 -15.70 1.34
C ARG A 13 5.29 -16.18 2.63
N SER A 14 4.93 -15.60 3.76
CA SER A 14 5.46 -16.00 5.07
C SER A 14 4.33 -16.39 6.01
N SER A 15 4.40 -17.61 6.56
CA SER A 15 3.42 -18.07 7.55
C SER A 15 3.56 -17.27 8.85
N GLY A 16 2.44 -16.91 9.48
CA GLY A 16 2.41 -16.14 10.74
C GLY A 16 2.77 -14.67 10.60
N MET A 17 2.86 -14.15 9.38
CA MET A 17 2.93 -12.72 9.09
C MET A 17 1.63 -12.29 8.41
N ASN A 18 1.00 -11.26 8.95
CA ASN A 18 -0.18 -10.63 8.37
C ASN A 18 0.21 -9.26 7.84
N ILE A 19 -0.13 -8.99 6.58
CA ILE A 19 0.10 -7.70 5.92
C ILE A 19 -1.24 -7.22 5.41
N THR A 20 -1.72 -6.12 6.00
CA THR A 20 -2.91 -5.42 5.57
C THR A 20 -2.51 -4.11 4.91
N GLN A 21 -3.18 -3.77 3.85
CA GLN A 21 -3.01 -2.50 3.16
C GLN A 21 -4.21 -1.62 3.48
N ASN A 22 -3.96 -0.43 3.98
CA ASN A 22 -5.02 0.48 4.41
C ASN A 22 -5.70 1.19 3.24
N SER A 23 -4.98 1.34 2.12
CA SER A 23 -5.48 1.97 0.90
C SER A 23 -5.02 1.19 -0.33
N ALA A 24 -5.84 1.16 -1.37
CA ALA A 24 -5.49 0.62 -2.69
C ALA A 24 -4.67 1.61 -3.53
N ASN A 25 -4.47 2.83 -3.06
CA ASN A 25 -3.71 3.85 -3.76
C ASN A 25 -2.23 3.46 -3.90
N PRO A 26 -1.55 3.89 -4.97
CA PRO A 26 -0.12 3.74 -5.10
C PRO A 26 0.61 4.37 -3.91
N GLY A 27 1.53 3.62 -3.29
CA GLY A 27 2.23 4.10 -2.10
C GLY A 27 1.47 3.99 -0.77
N GLY A 28 0.21 3.54 -0.80
CA GLY A 28 -0.62 3.43 0.41
C GLY A 28 0.04 2.61 1.53
N SER A 29 -0.17 3.04 2.76
CA SER A 29 0.43 2.47 3.96
C SER A 29 0.07 0.99 4.16
N MET A 30 1.01 0.21 4.66
CA MET A 30 0.85 -1.21 4.96
C MET A 30 1.10 -1.47 6.43
N ASN A 31 0.20 -2.17 7.06
CA ASN A 31 0.39 -2.66 8.42
C ASN A 31 0.94 -4.08 8.39
N ILE A 32 2.09 -4.29 9.02
CA ILE A 32 2.76 -5.59 9.11
C ILE A 32 2.69 -6.06 10.57
N SER A 33 2.08 -7.21 10.80
CA SER A 33 2.08 -7.86 12.10
C SER A 33 2.63 -9.27 12.01
N ILE A 34 3.40 -9.68 13.02
CA ILE A 34 3.96 -11.03 13.15
C ILE A 34 3.27 -11.69 14.32
N ARG A 35 2.92 -13.00 14.17
CA ARG A 35 2.26 -13.85 15.19
C ARG A 35 0.78 -13.53 15.46
N GLY A 36 0.08 -12.86 14.55
CA GLY A 36 -1.35 -12.56 14.74
C GLY A 36 -1.65 -11.74 15.99
N GLY A 37 -0.67 -10.98 16.46
CA GLY A 37 -0.73 -10.32 17.75
C GLY A 37 -1.81 -9.25 17.80
N LEU A 38 -2.51 -9.19 18.91
CA LEU A 38 -3.28 -8.04 19.38
C LEU A 38 -2.37 -6.81 19.66
N SER A 39 -1.06 -6.97 19.49
CA SER A 39 -0.09 -5.90 19.62
C SER A 39 -0.20 -4.94 18.43
N ARG A 40 -0.53 -3.69 18.72
CA ARG A 40 -0.54 -2.59 17.76
C ARG A 40 0.87 -2.16 17.30
N GLN A 41 1.91 -2.84 17.76
CA GLN A 41 3.29 -2.48 17.49
C GLN A 41 3.83 -3.22 16.28
N SER A 42 4.47 -2.48 15.38
CA SER A 42 5.13 -3.01 14.20
C SER A 42 6.38 -3.81 14.55
N PRO A 43 6.78 -4.81 13.74
CA PRO A 43 8.05 -5.51 13.91
C PRO A 43 9.23 -4.56 13.67
N LEU A 44 10.36 -4.82 14.31
CA LEU A 44 11.61 -4.12 14.03
C LEU A 44 12.08 -4.44 12.60
N ILE A 45 12.43 -3.41 11.86
CA ILE A 45 13.00 -3.56 10.52
C ILE A 45 14.51 -3.40 10.61
N VAL A 46 15.24 -4.36 10.08
CA VAL A 46 16.71 -4.35 10.02
C VAL A 46 17.16 -4.46 8.59
N ILE A 47 17.95 -3.50 8.12
CA ILE A 47 18.44 -3.44 6.75
C ILE A 47 19.97 -3.57 6.78
N ASP A 48 20.48 -4.63 6.14
CA ASP A 48 21.93 -4.95 6.12
C ASP A 48 22.60 -4.95 7.51
N GLY A 49 21.84 -5.35 8.56
CA GLY A 49 22.31 -5.42 9.93
C GLY A 49 22.13 -4.15 10.74
N VAL A 50 21.60 -3.08 10.15
CA VAL A 50 21.35 -1.81 10.84
C VAL A 50 19.84 -1.74 11.17
N PRO A 51 19.45 -1.55 12.46
CA PRO A 51 18.07 -1.30 12.82
C PRO A 51 17.58 -0.01 12.18
N TYR A 52 16.44 -0.08 11.56
CA TYR A 52 15.76 1.10 11.04
C TYR A 52 14.78 1.60 12.10
N PRO A 53 14.91 2.84 12.59
CA PRO A 53 13.98 3.36 13.57
C PRO A 53 12.59 3.45 12.96
N THR A 54 11.70 2.64 13.45
CA THR A 54 10.26 2.82 13.29
C THR A 54 9.80 3.58 14.54
N ASP A 55 10.19 4.83 14.68
CA ASP A 55 9.69 5.69 15.76
C ASP A 55 8.23 6.04 15.49
N ILE A 56 7.39 5.05 15.70
CA ILE A 56 5.98 5.27 15.88
C ILE A 56 5.87 5.73 17.34
N SER A 57 5.70 7.03 17.56
CA SER A 57 5.41 7.58 18.88
C SER A 57 4.17 6.88 19.44
N ASP A 58 4.10 6.68 20.76
CA ASP A 58 2.94 6.05 21.44
C ASP A 58 1.62 6.80 21.18
N ASP A 59 1.69 8.04 20.69
CA ASP A 59 0.57 8.89 20.26
C ASP A 59 0.23 8.76 18.77
N PHE A 60 0.80 7.78 18.05
CA PHE A 60 0.56 7.60 16.64
C PHE A 60 -0.89 7.13 16.39
N ASP A 61 -1.70 8.03 15.89
CA ASP A 61 -3.07 7.72 15.48
C ASP A 61 -3.06 7.11 14.07
N PHE A 62 -3.35 5.81 13.98
CA PHE A 62 -3.46 5.10 12.72
C PHE A 62 -4.54 5.66 11.78
N SER A 63 -5.45 6.51 12.28
CA SER A 63 -6.45 7.20 11.47
C SER A 63 -5.88 8.44 10.76
N THR A 64 -4.76 8.97 11.27
CA THR A 64 -4.07 10.17 10.75
C THR A 64 -2.62 9.90 10.36
N ALA A 65 -2.17 8.63 10.38
CA ALA A 65 -0.83 8.23 10.02
C ALA A 65 -0.45 8.76 8.65
N ASN A 66 0.41 9.75 8.61
CA ASN A 66 1.00 10.24 7.39
C ASN A 66 1.91 9.14 6.81
N GLU A 67 1.85 8.97 5.51
CA GLU A 67 2.55 7.94 4.74
C GLU A 67 4.09 7.99 4.88
N GLU A 68 4.62 9.05 5.47
CA GLU A 68 6.04 9.27 5.72
C GLU A 68 6.65 8.28 6.73
N ASP A 69 5.88 7.82 7.71
CA ASP A 69 6.39 6.98 8.81
C ASP A 69 6.59 5.50 8.39
N LEU A 70 5.92 5.05 7.34
CA LEU A 70 6.11 3.74 6.72
C LEU A 70 7.02 3.81 5.47
N GLY A 71 7.50 5.00 5.15
CA GLY A 71 8.34 5.29 3.98
C GLY A 71 9.64 4.47 3.93
N ALA A 72 10.12 3.97 5.07
CA ALA A 72 11.33 3.16 5.13
C ALA A 72 11.25 1.88 4.29
N LEU A 73 10.11 1.19 4.30
CA LEU A 73 9.89 0.01 3.46
C LEU A 73 9.62 0.37 1.99
N LEU A 74 9.16 1.58 1.74
CA LEU A 74 8.98 2.12 0.39
C LEU A 74 10.32 2.57 -0.23
N ASN A 75 11.30 2.93 0.60
CA ASN A 75 12.56 3.52 0.16
C ASN A 75 13.58 2.51 -0.40
N ILE A 76 13.34 1.21 -0.25
CA ILE A 76 14.20 0.19 -0.85
C ILE A 76 13.54 -0.35 -2.12
N SER A 77 14.30 -0.31 -3.22
CA SER A 77 13.83 -0.98 -4.44
C SER A 77 13.72 -2.49 -4.21
N PRO A 78 12.56 -3.11 -4.48
CA PRO A 78 12.41 -4.56 -4.42
C PRO A 78 13.45 -5.29 -5.26
N ASN A 79 13.96 -4.66 -6.32
CA ASN A 79 14.96 -5.22 -7.20
C ASN A 79 16.36 -5.29 -6.57
N ASP A 80 16.62 -4.50 -5.52
CA ASP A 80 17.89 -4.51 -4.78
C ASP A 80 17.91 -5.47 -3.60
N ILE A 81 16.80 -6.11 -3.27
CA ILE A 81 16.71 -7.06 -2.17
C ILE A 81 17.26 -8.42 -2.61
N ALA A 82 18.14 -8.98 -1.80
CA ALA A 82 18.63 -10.33 -1.94
C ALA A 82 17.77 -11.32 -1.16
N THR A 83 17.56 -11.08 0.14
CA THR A 83 16.75 -11.93 1.01
C THR A 83 15.92 -11.10 1.97
N VAL A 84 14.79 -11.65 2.37
CA VAL A 84 13.97 -11.14 3.48
C VAL A 84 13.71 -12.29 4.43
N GLU A 85 14.12 -12.12 5.68
CA GLU A 85 13.95 -13.09 6.74
C GLU A 85 13.05 -12.53 7.83
N VAL A 86 12.11 -13.34 8.30
CA VAL A 86 11.18 -12.98 9.37
C VAL A 86 11.54 -13.77 10.61
N LEU A 87 12.14 -13.09 11.59
CA LEU A 87 12.50 -13.68 12.86
C LEU A 87 11.29 -13.58 13.82
N LYS A 88 10.73 -14.74 14.15
CA LYS A 88 9.52 -14.85 14.97
C LYS A 88 9.82 -15.31 16.38
N ASP A 89 10.89 -16.07 16.55
CA ASP A 89 11.19 -16.74 17.81
C ASP A 89 12.00 -15.84 18.75
N ALA A 90 11.68 -15.88 20.03
CA ALA A 90 12.32 -15.06 21.05
C ALA A 90 13.84 -15.24 21.08
N SER A 91 14.34 -16.45 20.82
CA SER A 91 15.78 -16.73 20.74
C SER A 91 16.44 -16.04 19.54
N ALA A 92 15.75 -15.98 18.38
CA ALA A 92 16.27 -15.32 17.18
C ALA A 92 16.19 -13.79 17.28
N THR A 93 15.24 -13.24 18.04
CA THR A 93 15.07 -11.80 18.24
C THR A 93 15.86 -11.24 19.42
N ALA A 94 16.40 -12.09 20.29
CA ALA A 94 17.11 -11.69 21.51
C ALA A 94 18.30 -10.75 21.26
N ILE A 95 18.98 -10.88 20.12
CA ILE A 95 20.11 -10.00 19.75
C ILE A 95 19.68 -8.53 19.54
N TRP A 96 18.39 -8.27 19.33
CA TRP A 96 17.82 -6.96 19.12
C TRP A 96 17.15 -6.38 20.39
N GLY A 97 17.26 -7.09 21.52
CA GLY A 97 16.71 -6.67 22.80
C GLY A 97 15.21 -6.46 22.79
N THR A 98 14.73 -5.44 23.50
CA THR A 98 13.31 -5.13 23.63
C THR A 98 12.66 -4.71 22.32
N GLN A 99 13.41 -4.11 21.40
CA GLN A 99 12.92 -3.71 20.07
C GLN A 99 12.52 -4.92 19.21
N GLY A 100 13.13 -6.09 19.45
CA GLY A 100 12.78 -7.33 18.76
C GLY A 100 11.56 -8.08 19.31
N ALA A 101 10.91 -7.57 20.37
CA ALA A 101 9.82 -8.29 21.07
C ALA A 101 8.63 -8.63 20.15
N ASN A 102 8.31 -7.77 19.19
CA ASN A 102 7.20 -7.95 18.24
C ASN A 102 7.61 -8.70 16.95
N GLY A 103 8.82 -9.28 16.95
CA GLY A 103 9.44 -9.88 15.77
C GLY A 103 10.37 -8.94 15.04
N VAL A 104 11.22 -9.50 14.18
CA VAL A 104 12.20 -8.74 13.40
C VAL A 104 12.10 -9.12 11.93
N LEU A 105 12.05 -8.12 11.07
CA LEU A 105 12.12 -8.26 9.63
C LEU A 105 13.53 -7.90 9.17
N VAL A 106 14.34 -8.89 8.80
CA VAL A 106 15.71 -8.68 8.33
C VAL A 106 15.73 -8.65 6.81
N ILE A 107 16.11 -7.50 6.26
CA ILE A 107 16.24 -7.28 4.82
C ILE A 107 17.72 -7.22 4.48
N THR A 108 18.17 -8.09 3.59
CA THR A 108 19.54 -8.07 3.08
C THR A 108 19.53 -7.61 1.63
N THR A 109 20.35 -6.60 1.32
CA THR A 109 20.46 -6.08 -0.04
C THR A 109 21.47 -6.87 -0.88
N LYS A 110 21.32 -6.81 -2.19
CA LYS A 110 22.28 -7.43 -3.14
C LYS A 110 23.62 -6.71 -3.08
N LYS A 111 24.69 -7.46 -2.96
CA LYS A 111 26.08 -6.95 -2.91
C LYS A 111 26.82 -7.23 -4.21
N GLY A 112 27.95 -6.55 -4.39
CA GLY A 112 28.87 -6.84 -5.47
C GLY A 112 29.46 -8.24 -5.34
N THR A 113 29.72 -8.88 -6.47
CA THR A 113 30.33 -10.22 -6.54
C THR A 113 31.62 -10.17 -7.33
N VAL A 114 32.55 -11.04 -6.97
CA VAL A 114 33.80 -11.21 -7.72
C VAL A 114 33.50 -11.68 -9.15
N GLY A 115 34.09 -11.05 -10.13
CA GLY A 115 33.92 -11.39 -11.53
C GLY A 115 33.92 -10.17 -12.44
N LYS A 116 33.78 -10.44 -13.73
CA LYS A 116 33.67 -9.39 -14.77
C LYS A 116 32.43 -8.54 -14.48
N THR A 117 32.52 -7.26 -14.75
CA THR A 117 31.40 -6.34 -14.64
C THR A 117 30.22 -6.83 -15.48
N ARG A 118 29.07 -6.95 -14.83
CA ARG A 118 27.79 -7.31 -15.44
C ARG A 118 26.83 -6.14 -15.34
N PHE A 119 26.20 -5.85 -16.45
CA PHE A 119 25.13 -4.86 -16.54
C PHE A 119 23.79 -5.59 -16.64
N SER A 120 22.78 -5.09 -15.96
CA SER A 120 21.42 -5.59 -16.06
C SER A 120 20.48 -4.40 -16.19
N PHE A 121 19.60 -4.47 -17.17
CA PHE A 121 18.51 -3.53 -17.32
C PHE A 121 17.20 -4.31 -17.37
N SER A 122 16.21 -3.87 -16.61
CA SER A 122 14.87 -4.42 -16.68
C SER A 122 13.86 -3.29 -16.76
N SER A 123 12.88 -3.44 -17.63
CA SER A 123 11.76 -2.53 -17.79
C SER A 123 10.47 -3.33 -17.74
N LYS A 124 9.57 -3.01 -16.83
CA LYS A 124 8.26 -3.64 -16.69
C LYS A 124 7.18 -2.61 -16.86
N TRP A 125 6.18 -2.95 -17.63
CA TRP A 125 4.99 -2.16 -17.84
C TRP A 125 3.78 -2.99 -17.42
N THR A 126 2.93 -2.44 -16.59
CA THR A 126 1.73 -3.13 -16.09
C THR A 126 0.54 -2.22 -16.28
N LEU A 127 -0.46 -2.72 -16.98
CA LEU A 127 -1.76 -2.06 -17.09
C LEU A 127 -2.63 -2.52 -15.93
N LYS A 128 -3.25 -1.59 -15.24
CA LYS A 128 -4.18 -1.85 -14.14
C LYS A 128 -5.56 -1.37 -14.56
N THR A 129 -6.53 -2.23 -14.37
CA THR A 129 -7.95 -1.89 -14.49
C THR A 129 -8.63 -2.22 -13.19
N GLU A 130 -9.62 -1.44 -12.81
CA GLU A 130 -10.42 -1.82 -11.66
C GLU A 130 -11.15 -3.15 -11.89
N PRO A 131 -11.33 -3.97 -10.83
CA PRO A 131 -12.19 -5.12 -10.90
C PRO A 131 -13.62 -4.68 -11.24
N LYS A 132 -14.39 -5.59 -11.81
CA LYS A 132 -15.80 -5.35 -12.05
C LYS A 132 -16.49 -4.93 -10.75
N ASN A 133 -17.34 -3.92 -10.84
CA ASN A 133 -18.11 -3.44 -9.71
C ASN A 133 -18.92 -4.52 -9.05
N ILE A 134 -19.07 -4.40 -7.73
CA ILE A 134 -20.24 -4.95 -7.04
C ILE A 134 -21.47 -4.29 -7.67
N PRO A 135 -22.47 -5.06 -8.11
CA PRO A 135 -23.71 -4.49 -8.64
C PRO A 135 -24.29 -3.51 -7.62
N MET A 136 -24.46 -2.28 -8.02
CA MET A 136 -25.13 -1.24 -7.23
C MET A 136 -26.54 -1.12 -7.75
N LEU A 137 -27.46 -0.68 -6.89
CA LEU A 137 -28.81 -0.33 -7.30
C LEU A 137 -28.75 0.82 -8.29
N ASN A 138 -29.57 0.76 -9.32
CA ASN A 138 -29.83 1.93 -10.16
C ASN A 138 -30.77 2.91 -9.43
N GLY A 139 -31.03 4.08 -10.04
CA GLY A 139 -31.86 5.11 -9.40
C GLY A 139 -33.26 4.63 -9.06
N ASP A 140 -33.89 3.87 -9.94
CA ASP A 140 -35.26 3.32 -9.75
C ASP A 140 -35.27 2.28 -8.63
N GLU A 141 -34.31 1.35 -8.61
CA GLU A 141 -34.18 0.32 -7.59
C GLU A 141 -33.88 0.94 -6.22
N TYR A 142 -33.01 1.97 -6.16
CA TYR A 142 -32.72 2.72 -4.93
C TYR A 142 -33.98 3.42 -4.39
N THR A 143 -34.72 4.08 -5.26
CA THR A 143 -35.99 4.76 -4.90
C THR A 143 -36.99 3.77 -4.35
N ALA A 144 -37.18 2.61 -5.03
CA ALA A 144 -38.07 1.56 -4.58
C ALA A 144 -37.67 1.01 -3.20
N LEU A 145 -36.35 0.76 -2.97
CA LEU A 145 -35.83 0.32 -1.67
C LEU A 145 -36.08 1.34 -0.56
N MET A 146 -35.88 2.61 -0.85
CA MET A 146 -36.11 3.68 0.11
C MET A 146 -37.58 3.82 0.45
N GLN A 147 -38.47 3.75 -0.51
CA GLN A 147 -39.93 3.75 -0.29
C GLN A 147 -40.38 2.56 0.56
N GLU A 148 -39.89 1.35 0.26
CA GLU A 148 -40.15 0.18 1.09
C GLU A 148 -39.67 0.32 2.51
N GLY A 149 -38.44 0.87 2.70
CA GLY A 149 -37.87 1.17 4.02
C GLY A 149 -38.73 2.13 4.85
N ILE A 150 -39.22 3.19 4.20
CA ILE A 150 -40.10 4.18 4.85
C ILE A 150 -41.45 3.54 5.24
N TRP A 151 -42.07 2.77 4.35
CA TRP A 151 -43.30 2.04 4.63
C TRP A 151 -43.15 1.06 5.80
N ASN A 152 -42.07 0.30 5.83
CA ASN A 152 -41.79 -0.64 6.89
C ASN A 152 -41.55 0.10 8.24
N SER A 153 -40.81 1.21 8.23
CA SER A 153 -40.60 2.02 9.40
C SER A 153 -41.91 2.61 9.96
N ALA A 154 -42.76 3.15 9.09
CA ALA A 154 -44.09 3.65 9.46
C ALA A 154 -44.98 2.57 10.07
N LYS A 155 -44.93 1.35 9.56
CA LYS A 155 -45.71 0.21 10.08
C LYS A 155 -45.24 -0.20 11.49
N TYR A 156 -43.95 -0.16 11.78
CA TYR A 156 -43.40 -0.55 13.08
C TYR A 156 -43.56 0.54 14.16
N THR A 157 -43.54 1.82 13.81
CA THR A 157 -43.62 2.93 14.76
C THR A 157 -45.05 3.31 15.12
N GLY A 158 -46.06 2.69 14.52
CA GLY A 158 -47.48 2.99 14.75
C GLY A 158 -47.91 4.31 14.10
N LEU A 159 -48.72 4.24 13.12
CA LEU A 159 -49.13 5.31 12.19
C LEU A 159 -49.70 6.59 12.79
N ASN A 160 -49.88 6.68 14.13
CA ASN A 160 -50.74 7.73 14.73
C ASN A 160 -50.08 9.13 14.88
N ASN A 161 -48.75 9.25 14.80
CA ASN A 161 -48.08 10.57 14.84
C ASN A 161 -46.93 10.73 13.82
N ALA A 162 -46.47 9.65 13.22
CA ALA A 162 -45.38 9.67 12.28
C ALA A 162 -45.86 9.78 10.81
N SER A 163 -47.19 9.63 10.59
CA SER A 163 -47.76 9.52 9.25
C SER A 163 -47.50 10.71 8.34
N ASN A 164 -47.55 11.94 8.91
CA ASN A 164 -47.34 13.13 8.09
C ASN A 164 -45.87 13.30 7.71
N HIS A 165 -44.92 12.99 8.58
CA HIS A 165 -43.49 13.08 8.26
C HIS A 165 -43.04 12.01 7.22
N TYR A 166 -43.51 10.78 7.38
CA TYR A 166 -43.20 9.72 6.43
C TYR A 166 -43.89 9.89 5.07
N LEU A 167 -45.14 10.39 5.07
CA LEU A 167 -45.82 10.75 3.86
C LEU A 167 -45.19 11.95 3.16
N ASP A 168 -44.71 12.91 3.92
CA ASP A 168 -43.97 14.06 3.42
C ASP A 168 -42.64 13.62 2.77
N LEU A 169 -41.91 12.71 3.42
CA LEU A 169 -40.70 12.10 2.84
C LEU A 169 -41.01 11.33 1.57
N LEU A 170 -42.11 10.56 1.51
CA LEU A 170 -42.50 9.76 0.35
C LEU A 170 -42.95 10.60 -0.86
N PHE A 171 -43.65 11.71 -0.61
CA PHE A 171 -44.30 12.47 -1.67
C PHE A 171 -43.67 13.84 -1.94
N ASN A 172 -43.02 14.46 -0.97
CA ASN A 172 -42.52 15.82 -1.08
C ASN A 172 -41.00 15.93 -1.09
N THR A 173 -40.26 14.83 -0.82
CA THR A 173 -38.81 14.87 -0.91
C THR A 173 -38.35 14.54 -2.34
N PRO A 174 -37.61 15.42 -3.02
CA PRO A 174 -37.16 15.20 -4.39
C PRO A 174 -36.40 13.91 -4.63
N VAL A 175 -35.73 13.42 -3.59
CA VAL A 175 -34.88 12.21 -3.65
C VAL A 175 -35.68 10.92 -3.49
N ILE A 176 -36.85 10.96 -2.85
CA ILE A 176 -37.64 9.76 -2.47
C ILE A 176 -39.06 9.84 -3.05
N GLY A 177 -39.58 11.04 -3.22
CA GLY A 177 -40.88 11.31 -3.80
C GLY A 177 -40.89 11.17 -5.31
N TYR A 178 -40.56 9.98 -5.77
CA TYR A 178 -40.54 9.62 -7.17
C TYR A 178 -41.94 9.38 -7.69
N THR A 179 -42.66 10.42 -8.00
CA THR A 179 -43.95 10.32 -8.68
C THR A 179 -43.83 10.98 -10.04
N PRO A 180 -44.16 10.29 -11.14
CA PRO A 180 -44.29 10.91 -12.44
C PRO A 180 -45.32 12.03 -12.34
N GLY A 181 -44.88 13.28 -12.45
CA GLY A 181 -45.71 14.47 -12.21
C GLY A 181 -45.16 15.41 -11.14
N PHE A 182 -44.12 14.99 -10.38
CA PHE A 182 -43.35 15.89 -9.56
C PHE A 182 -42.59 16.90 -10.43
N GLU A 183 -42.62 18.19 -10.08
CA GLU A 183 -42.09 19.28 -10.90
C GLU A 183 -40.63 19.07 -11.34
N TYR A 184 -39.81 18.50 -10.45
CA TYR A 184 -38.37 18.27 -10.66
C TYR A 184 -38.01 16.80 -10.97
N PHE A 185 -39.01 15.97 -11.31
CA PHE A 185 -38.82 14.52 -11.58
C PHE A 185 -37.69 14.25 -12.59
N ASN A 186 -37.69 14.96 -13.71
CA ASN A 186 -36.67 14.78 -14.74
C ASN A 186 -35.29 15.26 -14.36
N GLU A 187 -35.18 16.15 -13.39
CA GLU A 187 -33.91 16.68 -12.90
C GLU A 187 -33.27 15.74 -11.88
N TYR A 188 -34.07 15.10 -11.05
CA TYR A 188 -33.58 14.22 -9.97
C TYR A 188 -33.59 12.74 -10.32
N ASN A 189 -34.33 12.34 -11.37
CA ASN A 189 -34.37 10.97 -11.82
C ASN A 189 -33.27 10.69 -12.86
N GLN A 190 -32.01 10.81 -12.42
CA GLN A 190 -30.87 10.49 -13.26
C GLN A 190 -30.06 9.37 -12.62
N ASP A 191 -29.82 8.33 -13.40
CA ASP A 191 -28.95 7.24 -13.00
C ASP A 191 -27.51 7.55 -13.40
N ILE A 192 -26.77 8.16 -12.48
CA ILE A 192 -25.39 8.55 -12.70
C ILE A 192 -24.45 7.59 -11.98
N ASN A 193 -23.64 6.88 -12.75
CA ASN A 193 -22.56 6.07 -12.17
C ASN A 193 -21.35 6.96 -11.83
N TRP A 194 -21.32 7.51 -10.63
CA TRP A 194 -20.22 8.37 -10.15
C TRP A 194 -18.85 7.70 -10.20
N LEU A 195 -18.80 6.37 -10.13
CA LEU A 195 -17.55 5.64 -10.22
C LEU A 195 -16.88 5.80 -11.58
N ASP A 196 -17.65 5.97 -12.65
CA ASP A 196 -17.08 6.15 -13.99
C ASP A 196 -16.37 7.51 -14.16
N TYR A 197 -16.72 8.49 -13.32
CA TYR A 197 -16.08 9.81 -13.30
C TYR A 197 -14.75 9.85 -12.53
N VAL A 198 -14.54 8.90 -11.63
CA VAL A 198 -13.33 8.89 -10.76
C VAL A 198 -12.34 7.79 -11.13
N ARG A 199 -12.67 6.96 -12.14
CA ARG A 199 -11.83 5.84 -12.55
C ARG A 199 -11.01 6.14 -13.78
N GLN A 200 -9.88 5.48 -13.83
CA GLN A 200 -9.05 5.43 -15.02
C GLN A 200 -8.36 4.07 -15.16
N THR A 201 -7.98 3.74 -16.39
CA THR A 201 -7.01 2.69 -16.63
C THR A 201 -5.64 3.24 -16.29
N ALA A 202 -4.96 2.60 -15.36
CA ALA A 202 -3.69 3.06 -14.83
C ALA A 202 -2.51 2.29 -15.43
N LEU A 203 -1.39 2.97 -15.56
CA LEU A 203 -0.14 2.41 -16.08
C LEU A 203 0.93 2.45 -14.98
N THR A 204 1.55 1.30 -14.72
CA THR A 204 2.76 1.23 -13.90
C THR A 204 3.95 0.98 -14.80
N SER A 205 4.99 1.79 -14.66
CA SER A 205 6.30 1.54 -15.27
C SER A 205 7.37 1.39 -14.18
N ASP A 206 8.15 0.31 -14.24
CA ASP A 206 9.24 0.02 -13.31
C ASP A 206 10.52 -0.29 -14.13
N ASN A 207 11.43 0.67 -14.11
CA ASN A 207 12.67 0.65 -14.87
C ASN A 207 13.85 0.57 -13.91
N ASN A 208 14.66 -0.47 -14.04
CA ASN A 208 15.81 -0.72 -13.18
C ASN A 208 17.06 -0.99 -13.99
N PHE A 209 18.12 -0.28 -13.65
CA PHE A 209 19.47 -0.51 -14.14
C PHE A 209 20.36 -0.95 -12.98
N SER A 210 21.19 -1.94 -13.20
CA SER A 210 22.20 -2.30 -12.21
C SER A 210 23.51 -2.73 -12.87
N MET A 211 24.60 -2.44 -12.16
CA MET A 211 25.94 -2.80 -12.53
C MET A 211 26.61 -3.46 -11.32
N SER A 212 27.21 -4.61 -11.50
CA SER A 212 27.95 -5.30 -10.42
C SER A 212 29.18 -6.00 -10.96
N GLY A 213 30.21 -6.04 -10.14
CA GLY A 213 31.47 -6.69 -10.51
C GLY A 213 32.52 -6.55 -9.43
N GLY A 214 33.74 -6.97 -9.73
CA GLY A 214 34.89 -6.79 -8.85
C GLY A 214 35.95 -7.84 -9.04
N GLY A 215 37.09 -7.61 -8.40
CA GLY A 215 38.20 -8.54 -8.28
C GLY A 215 38.24 -9.21 -6.90
N GLU A 216 39.30 -9.93 -6.63
CA GLU A 216 39.50 -10.65 -5.36
C GLU A 216 39.51 -9.71 -4.12
N LYS A 217 39.99 -8.48 -4.30
CA LYS A 217 40.11 -7.50 -3.21
C LYS A 217 38.97 -6.50 -3.14
N ALA A 218 38.31 -6.22 -4.25
CA ALA A 218 37.27 -5.18 -4.28
C ALA A 218 36.06 -5.67 -5.05
N THR A 219 34.88 -5.48 -4.48
CA THR A 219 33.61 -5.72 -5.18
C THR A 219 32.73 -4.48 -5.08
N TYR A 220 31.93 -4.27 -6.10
CA TYR A 220 30.99 -3.15 -6.16
C TYR A 220 29.66 -3.57 -6.79
N ARG A 221 28.62 -2.88 -6.38
CA ARG A 221 27.32 -2.91 -7.00
C ARG A 221 26.74 -1.50 -7.00
N PHE A 222 26.24 -1.08 -8.14
CA PHE A 222 25.46 0.13 -8.31
C PHE A 222 24.09 -0.25 -8.85
N SER A 223 23.03 0.40 -8.39
CA SER A 223 21.70 0.29 -8.96
C SER A 223 21.02 1.66 -9.03
N LEU A 224 20.18 1.79 -10.05
CA LEU A 224 19.33 2.94 -10.29
C LEU A 224 17.95 2.42 -10.72
N GLY A 225 16.93 2.76 -9.97
CA GLY A 225 15.54 2.40 -10.25
C GLY A 225 14.67 3.63 -10.35
N TYR A 226 13.81 3.65 -11.37
CA TYR A 226 12.74 4.64 -11.48
C TYR A 226 11.43 3.93 -11.69
N MET A 227 10.46 4.22 -10.83
CA MET A 227 9.11 3.70 -10.88
C MET A 227 8.12 4.85 -10.99
N SER A 228 7.16 4.72 -11.91
CA SER A 228 5.95 5.53 -11.95
C SER A 228 4.75 4.59 -11.86
N ASP A 229 3.92 4.79 -10.89
CA ASP A 229 2.76 3.94 -10.58
C ASP A 229 1.51 4.79 -10.49
N ASP A 230 0.73 4.84 -11.57
CA ASP A 230 -0.55 5.53 -11.57
C ASP A 230 -1.61 4.68 -10.87
N GLY A 231 -2.51 5.32 -10.15
CA GLY A 231 -3.66 4.67 -9.53
C GLY A 231 -4.85 4.54 -10.47
N THR A 232 -5.72 3.60 -10.20
CA THR A 232 -7.00 3.43 -10.93
C THR A 232 -8.03 4.51 -10.58
N THR A 233 -7.79 5.25 -9.51
CA THR A 233 -8.54 6.46 -9.17
C THR A 233 -7.83 7.68 -9.75
N ILE A 234 -8.56 8.57 -10.42
CA ILE A 234 -8.02 9.81 -10.99
C ILE A 234 -7.39 10.67 -9.87
N GLY A 235 -6.21 11.22 -10.12
CA GLY A 235 -5.49 12.07 -9.17
C GLY A 235 -4.66 11.29 -8.16
N THR A 236 -4.48 9.98 -8.33
CA THR A 236 -3.58 9.21 -7.46
C THR A 236 -2.38 8.69 -8.25
N SER A 237 -1.18 8.98 -7.78
CA SER A 237 0.06 8.53 -8.41
C SER A 237 1.19 8.35 -7.39
N LEU A 238 2.18 7.54 -7.72
CA LEU A 238 3.44 7.41 -6.99
C LEU A 238 4.60 7.38 -7.97
N LYS A 239 5.53 8.32 -7.82
CA LYS A 239 6.80 8.33 -8.55
C LYS A 239 7.92 8.10 -7.56
N ARG A 240 8.85 7.22 -7.88
CA ARG A 240 9.96 6.90 -6.99
C ARG A 240 11.26 6.72 -7.76
N LEU A 241 12.29 7.41 -7.30
CA LEU A 241 13.66 7.28 -7.74
C LEU A 241 14.48 6.63 -6.62
N ASN A 242 15.13 5.53 -6.89
CA ASN A 242 16.01 4.83 -5.96
C ASN A 242 17.41 4.71 -6.56
N THR A 243 18.41 4.98 -5.75
CA THR A 243 19.81 4.77 -6.13
C THR A 243 20.51 4.05 -4.99
N SER A 244 21.29 3.03 -5.29
CA SER A 244 22.13 2.38 -4.30
C SER A 244 23.56 2.13 -4.83
N LEU A 245 24.54 2.28 -3.96
CA LEU A 245 25.93 1.97 -4.21
C LEU A 245 26.48 1.15 -3.04
N ASN A 246 26.92 -0.05 -3.33
CA ASN A 246 27.60 -0.91 -2.38
C ASN A 246 29.02 -1.14 -2.85
N VAL A 247 29.99 -0.87 -1.99
CA VAL A 247 31.42 -1.09 -2.23
C VAL A 247 31.99 -1.88 -1.07
N SER A 248 32.76 -2.89 -1.37
CA SER A 248 33.49 -3.69 -0.37
C SER A 248 34.94 -3.85 -0.79
N TYR A 249 35.87 -3.59 0.11
CA TYR A 249 37.30 -3.73 -0.12
C TYR A 249 37.95 -4.55 1.00
N GLN A 250 38.70 -5.56 0.61
CA GLN A 250 39.44 -6.43 1.53
C GLN A 250 40.92 -6.04 1.55
N PHE A 251 41.33 -5.34 2.58
CA PHE A 251 42.73 -4.93 2.77
C PHE A 251 43.62 -6.10 3.09
N SER A 252 43.16 -7.01 3.95
CA SER A 252 43.87 -8.22 4.35
C SER A 252 42.84 -9.30 4.73
N ASN A 253 43.31 -10.50 5.02
CA ASN A 253 42.44 -11.59 5.51
C ASN A 253 41.70 -11.27 6.83
N LYS A 254 42.16 -10.22 7.56
CA LYS A 254 41.59 -9.81 8.84
C LYS A 254 40.86 -8.47 8.78
N LEU A 255 41.05 -7.70 7.70
CA LEU A 255 40.48 -6.33 7.61
C LEU A 255 39.71 -6.18 6.31
N LYS A 256 38.40 -5.94 6.46
CA LYS A 256 37.48 -5.66 5.36
C LYS A 256 36.79 -4.33 5.61
N PHE A 257 36.77 -3.47 4.61
CA PHE A 257 36.00 -2.24 4.57
C PHE A 257 34.76 -2.43 3.71
N GLY A 258 33.62 -1.92 4.16
CA GLY A 258 32.38 -1.90 3.40
C GLY A 258 31.70 -0.55 3.53
N ALA A 259 31.19 -0.01 2.44
CA ALA A 259 30.37 1.18 2.42
C ALA A 259 29.11 0.92 1.61
N ASN A 260 27.98 1.26 2.18
CA ASN A 260 26.68 1.24 1.55
C ASN A 260 26.13 2.66 1.53
N PHE A 261 25.78 3.11 0.34
CA PHE A 261 25.06 4.36 0.15
C PHE A 261 23.74 4.04 -0.52
N SER A 262 22.65 4.59 0.01
CA SER A 262 21.32 4.50 -0.60
C SER A 262 20.65 5.87 -0.56
N TYR A 263 19.99 6.20 -1.65
CA TYR A 263 19.15 7.38 -1.77
C TYR A 263 17.82 6.98 -2.38
N SER A 264 16.75 7.47 -1.81
CA SER A 264 15.41 7.30 -2.31
C SER A 264 14.66 8.63 -2.25
N GLN A 265 13.92 8.92 -3.29
CA GLN A 265 12.99 10.04 -3.34
C GLN A 265 11.66 9.49 -3.86
N SER A 266 10.60 9.74 -3.15
CA SER A 266 9.22 9.43 -3.54
C SER A 266 8.41 10.70 -3.61
N ASP A 267 7.52 10.75 -4.60
CA ASP A 267 6.55 11.81 -4.82
C ASP A 267 5.20 11.13 -5.02
N GLN A 268 4.21 11.53 -4.25
CA GLN A 268 2.90 10.89 -4.20
C GLN A 268 1.81 11.95 -4.27
N ASP A 269 0.83 11.72 -5.15
CA ASP A 269 -0.39 12.52 -5.29
C ASP A 269 -1.62 11.76 -4.79
#